data_4c74e477ceb4171be1f2a66c4520758c
#
_entry.id   4c74e477ceb4171be1f2a66c4520758c
#
_cell.length_a   1.000
_cell.length_b   1.000
_cell.length_c   1.000
_cell.angle_alpha   90.00
_cell.angle_beta   90.00
_cell.angle_gamma   90.00
#
_symmetry.space_group_name_H-M   'P 1'
#
loop_
_entity.id
_entity.type
_entity.pdbx_description
1 polymer ?
#
loop_
_entity_poly.entity_id
_entity_poly.type
_entity_poly.pdbx_seq_one_letter_code
_entity_poly.pdbx_strand_id
1 'polypeptide(L)'
;MLTFDNSPTVYWLLGYLLAGIVILASVYQKLPGKAFLVLCIGLLAFMRMPAIVFNRELNADESQMLSHAITLYQDPVYWRSVDGTTIGPLDNYLLVIPKIFGFQIDYTSGRVMGLLCCIGALLFVFSAMKKWFGESTARVAFTAPVIFLAFTQENDFVHYSSEQLPVFLLTATIWLLSRITDSKQISSFITFFLGLAAGMMPFAKLQSVPQAMVVVLAALWLCYQFYNRTRENKPLIFLLIGGLTFPALLFLWIFANNIFQDFVDFYILGNAIYAGGSSFTEIPSQFYKLVLLSYDFSVYSLALLIPIIFGLIQTFRPSTTTRKAADFLVPTTVILLILTGIYSSTKSGNSFIHYLNFCIYPWILLAAYGIKSRSKWFIAAPLILLFWFAGNDALSYRREHRLNAFESVNGLNKLDRSPVVVALTEFTKPGDYMVVWGWQCKYYVEAQLAQGTAENHSERSIFKHPMQEKYLGRYLSDLKRTKPAVILDAVGIYSLWVQDKKTQGIDNFPAVADYVHQHYTLVSTIDDVTLYVRKDRLITQQVTVLPILATTSH
;
A
#
# COMPACT_ATOMS: atom_id res chain seq x y z
N MET A 1 -18.76 25.52 -6.77
CA MET A 1 -18.15 24.33 -6.21
C MET A 1 -17.32 23.67 -7.32
N LEU A 2 -16.07 23.35 -7.09
CA LEU A 2 -15.25 22.67 -8.09
C LEU A 2 -15.75 21.23 -8.20
N THR A 3 -16.30 20.84 -9.36
CA THR A 3 -16.70 19.47 -9.62
C THR A 3 -15.68 18.82 -10.53
N PHE A 4 -15.40 17.54 -10.33
CA PHE A 4 -14.37 16.84 -11.09
C PHE A 4 -14.88 16.30 -12.43
N ASP A 5 -16.21 16.21 -12.62
CA ASP A 5 -16.85 15.73 -13.84
C ASP A 5 -17.61 16.82 -14.60
N ASN A 6 -18.45 17.61 -13.92
CA ASN A 6 -19.28 18.63 -14.58
C ASN A 6 -18.47 19.85 -15.04
N SER A 7 -17.29 20.05 -14.43
CA SER A 7 -16.31 21.05 -14.87
C SER A 7 -14.92 20.42 -14.96
N PRO A 8 -14.77 19.21 -15.54
CA PRO A 8 -13.50 18.51 -15.56
C PRO A 8 -12.45 19.30 -16.33
N THR A 9 -12.86 20.01 -17.38
CA THR A 9 -12.00 20.82 -18.22
C THR A 9 -11.25 21.89 -17.42
N VAL A 10 -11.93 22.60 -16.51
CA VAL A 10 -11.30 23.63 -15.66
C VAL A 10 -10.33 22.99 -14.68
N TYR A 11 -10.74 21.93 -14.01
CA TYR A 11 -9.90 21.21 -13.05
C TYR A 11 -8.63 20.66 -13.70
N TRP A 12 -8.78 19.94 -14.80
CA TRP A 12 -7.67 19.32 -15.51
C TRP A 12 -6.77 20.34 -16.19
N LEU A 13 -7.32 21.42 -16.78
CA LEU A 13 -6.52 22.54 -17.32
C LEU A 13 -5.67 23.20 -16.22
N LEU A 14 -6.22 23.40 -15.02
CA LEU A 14 -5.44 23.90 -13.88
C LEU A 14 -4.34 22.91 -13.47
N GLY A 15 -4.61 21.61 -13.46
CA GLY A 15 -3.63 20.57 -13.21
C GLY A 15 -2.48 20.60 -14.22
N TYR A 16 -2.78 20.65 -15.51
CA TYR A 16 -1.77 20.75 -16.58
C TYR A 16 -0.99 22.06 -16.53
N LEU A 17 -1.65 23.18 -16.22
CA LEU A 17 -0.98 24.47 -16.01
C LEU A 17 0.01 24.39 -14.83
N LEU A 18 -0.41 23.84 -13.70
CA LEU A 18 0.44 23.64 -12.53
C LEU A 18 1.62 22.71 -12.86
N ALA A 19 1.40 21.63 -13.61
CA ALA A 19 2.47 20.74 -14.05
C ALA A 19 3.49 21.47 -14.95
N GLY A 20 3.02 22.29 -15.88
CA GLY A 20 3.88 23.16 -16.69
C GLY A 20 4.73 24.11 -15.83
N ILE A 21 4.12 24.74 -14.82
CA ILE A 21 4.83 25.61 -13.87
C ILE A 21 5.87 24.81 -13.07
N VAL A 22 5.55 23.60 -12.61
CA VAL A 22 6.49 22.69 -11.90
C VAL A 22 7.70 22.38 -12.80
N ILE A 23 7.47 22.01 -14.06
CA ILE A 23 8.55 21.71 -15.02
C ILE A 23 9.42 22.95 -15.25
N LEU A 24 8.83 24.10 -15.50
CA LEU A 24 9.57 25.35 -15.69
C LEU A 24 10.38 25.72 -14.42
N ALA A 25 9.78 25.60 -13.24
CA ALA A 25 10.44 25.88 -11.96
C ALA A 25 11.63 24.94 -11.69
N SER A 26 11.57 23.69 -12.18
CA SER A 26 12.66 22.72 -12.04
C SER A 26 13.89 23.13 -12.86
N VAL A 27 13.69 23.71 -14.05
CA VAL A 27 14.75 24.08 -15.00
C VAL A 27 15.34 25.44 -14.67
N TYR A 28 14.48 26.44 -14.51
CA TYR A 28 14.95 27.83 -14.31
C TYR A 28 15.48 28.08 -12.89
N GLN A 29 15.10 27.26 -11.91
CA GLN A 29 15.60 27.27 -10.53
C GLN A 29 15.52 28.63 -9.80
N LYS A 30 14.65 29.53 -10.28
CA LYS A 30 14.46 30.86 -9.67
C LYS A 30 13.71 30.78 -8.33
N LEU A 31 12.90 29.74 -8.13
CA LEU A 31 12.18 29.53 -6.88
C LEU A 31 13.11 28.93 -5.80
N PRO A 32 13.00 29.36 -4.53
CA PRO A 32 13.65 28.67 -3.43
C PRO A 32 13.27 27.20 -3.38
N GLY A 33 14.20 26.32 -2.94
CA GLY A 33 13.96 24.85 -2.92
C GLY A 33 12.72 24.43 -2.14
N LYS A 34 12.41 25.10 -1.04
CA LYS A 34 11.19 24.84 -0.25
C LYS A 34 9.91 25.20 -1.05
N ALA A 35 9.90 26.34 -1.73
CA ALA A 35 8.76 26.77 -2.55
C ALA A 35 8.54 25.81 -3.74
N PHE A 36 9.62 25.33 -4.37
CA PHE A 36 9.53 24.30 -5.40
C PHE A 36 8.89 23.01 -4.90
N LEU A 37 9.31 22.52 -3.71
CA LEU A 37 8.71 21.33 -3.10
C LEU A 37 7.23 21.53 -2.77
N VAL A 38 6.86 22.68 -2.20
CA VAL A 38 5.44 23.01 -1.92
C VAL A 38 4.62 22.97 -3.20
N LEU A 39 5.15 23.52 -4.31
CA LEU A 39 4.48 23.50 -5.60
C LEU A 39 4.30 22.05 -6.12
N CYS A 40 5.32 21.20 -6.02
CA CYS A 40 5.24 19.80 -6.43
C CYS A 40 4.23 19.01 -5.60
N ILE A 41 4.27 19.17 -4.27
CA ILE A 41 3.32 18.49 -3.34
C ILE A 41 1.91 19.02 -3.57
N GLY A 42 1.76 20.34 -3.81
CA GLY A 42 0.48 20.95 -4.13
C GLY A 42 -0.13 20.37 -5.41
N LEU A 43 0.68 20.19 -6.45
CA LEU A 43 0.25 19.52 -7.70
C LEU A 43 -0.22 18.10 -7.43
N LEU A 44 0.59 17.29 -6.70
CA LEU A 44 0.24 15.92 -6.37
C LEU A 44 -1.07 15.85 -5.58
N ALA A 45 -1.18 16.63 -4.48
CA ALA A 45 -2.38 16.65 -3.66
C ALA A 45 -3.61 17.12 -4.46
N PHE A 46 -3.46 18.14 -5.28
CA PHE A 46 -4.53 18.64 -6.16
C PHE A 46 -5.02 17.55 -7.10
N MET A 47 -4.13 16.86 -7.82
CA MET A 47 -4.51 15.84 -8.80
C MET A 47 -5.01 14.52 -8.16
N ARG A 48 -4.72 14.27 -6.88
CA ARG A 48 -5.24 13.11 -6.13
C ARG A 48 -6.63 13.34 -5.53
N MET A 49 -7.13 14.56 -5.51
CA MET A 49 -8.43 14.90 -4.90
C MET A 49 -9.60 14.07 -5.43
N PRO A 50 -9.77 13.82 -6.76
CA PRO A 50 -10.89 13.04 -7.26
C PRO A 50 -10.96 11.64 -6.62
N ALA A 51 -9.84 10.93 -6.57
CA ALA A 51 -9.76 9.61 -5.97
C ALA A 51 -10.02 9.65 -4.45
N ILE A 52 -9.50 10.66 -3.75
CA ILE A 52 -9.67 10.80 -2.30
C ILE A 52 -11.14 11.03 -1.93
N VAL A 53 -11.84 11.89 -2.66
CA VAL A 53 -13.24 12.23 -2.35
C VAL A 53 -14.25 11.20 -2.85
N PHE A 54 -13.84 10.25 -3.69
CA PHE A 54 -14.70 9.24 -4.30
C PHE A 54 -15.21 8.18 -3.31
N ASN A 55 -14.80 8.07 -2.12
CA ASN A 55 -15.20 7.23 -0.98
C ASN A 55 -15.94 5.90 -1.31
N ARG A 56 -15.48 5.19 -2.34
CA ARG A 56 -15.90 3.85 -2.78
C ARG A 56 -14.69 3.00 -3.10
N GLU A 57 -14.88 1.68 -3.12
CA GLU A 57 -13.81 0.72 -3.46
C GLU A 57 -13.25 0.97 -4.88
N LEU A 58 -11.94 1.06 -4.98
CA LEU A 58 -11.19 1.05 -6.25
C LEU A 58 -10.50 -0.29 -6.50
N ASN A 59 -10.14 -0.98 -5.42
CA ASN A 59 -9.47 -2.27 -5.45
C ASN A 59 -9.88 -3.08 -4.20
N ALA A 60 -10.07 -4.39 -4.35
CA ALA A 60 -10.47 -5.28 -3.25
C ALA A 60 -9.45 -5.31 -2.10
N ASP A 61 -8.15 -5.13 -2.39
CA ASP A 61 -7.09 -5.07 -1.38
C ASP A 61 -7.23 -3.85 -0.47
N GLU A 62 -7.74 -2.72 -1.00
CA GLU A 62 -8.01 -1.53 -0.20
C GLU A 62 -9.08 -1.82 0.86
N SER A 63 -10.17 -2.48 0.47
CA SER A 63 -11.22 -2.91 1.38
C SER A 63 -10.71 -3.92 2.42
N GLN A 64 -9.84 -4.83 2.02
CA GLN A 64 -9.19 -5.78 2.91
C GLN A 64 -8.43 -5.05 4.02
N MET A 65 -7.58 -4.08 3.68
CA MET A 65 -6.79 -3.34 4.66
C MET A 65 -7.64 -2.43 5.56
N LEU A 66 -8.68 -1.80 5.01
CA LEU A 66 -9.60 -0.96 5.79
C LEU A 66 -10.42 -1.80 6.77
N SER A 67 -10.89 -2.99 6.38
CA SER A 67 -11.61 -3.89 7.30
C SER A 67 -10.72 -4.38 8.44
N HIS A 68 -9.44 -4.65 8.15
CA HIS A 68 -8.45 -4.95 9.20
C HIS A 68 -8.29 -3.78 10.17
N ALA A 69 -8.22 -2.55 9.68
CA ALA A 69 -8.08 -1.38 10.54
C ALA A 69 -9.32 -1.14 11.42
N ILE A 70 -10.53 -1.35 10.88
CA ILE A 70 -11.78 -1.30 11.66
C ILE A 70 -11.74 -2.33 12.78
N THR A 71 -11.29 -3.55 12.47
CA THR A 71 -11.17 -4.64 13.45
C THR A 71 -10.13 -4.33 14.51
N LEU A 72 -8.94 -3.86 14.12
CA LEU A 72 -7.85 -3.51 15.05
C LEU A 72 -8.20 -2.33 15.97
N TYR A 73 -9.08 -1.45 15.55
CA TYR A 73 -9.59 -0.40 16.44
C TYR A 73 -10.45 -0.97 17.58
N GLN A 74 -11.18 -2.06 17.33
CA GLN A 74 -12.02 -2.74 18.32
C GLN A 74 -11.25 -3.81 19.12
N ASP A 75 -10.44 -4.63 18.43
CA ASP A 75 -9.62 -5.72 19.01
C ASP A 75 -8.19 -5.61 18.45
N PRO A 76 -7.26 -4.96 19.19
CA PRO A 76 -5.97 -4.53 18.66
C PRO A 76 -4.90 -5.65 18.64
N VAL A 77 -5.26 -6.92 18.66
CA VAL A 77 -4.28 -8.01 18.68
C VAL A 77 -4.14 -8.61 17.29
N TYR A 78 -3.14 -8.13 16.54
CA TYR A 78 -2.78 -8.66 15.23
C TYR A 78 -2.42 -10.16 15.31
N TRP A 79 -2.62 -10.91 14.26
CA TRP A 79 -2.56 -12.38 14.11
C TRP A 79 -3.63 -13.17 14.86
N ARG A 80 -4.23 -12.66 15.95
CA ARG A 80 -5.42 -13.23 16.56
C ARG A 80 -6.71 -12.70 15.92
N SER A 81 -6.82 -11.41 15.80
CA SER A 81 -8.06 -10.73 15.37
C SER A 81 -8.02 -10.34 13.88
N VAL A 82 -6.82 -10.25 13.33
CA VAL A 82 -6.54 -9.89 11.94
C VAL A 82 -5.38 -10.71 11.40
N ASP A 83 -5.55 -11.26 10.21
CA ASP A 83 -4.49 -11.87 9.41
C ASP A 83 -4.41 -11.16 8.07
N GLY A 84 -3.44 -10.29 7.91
CA GLY A 84 -3.20 -9.56 6.65
C GLY A 84 -2.52 -10.40 5.57
N THR A 85 -2.34 -11.70 5.77
CA THR A 85 -1.63 -12.60 4.85
C THR A 85 -0.19 -12.14 4.58
N THR A 86 0.06 -11.41 3.50
CA THR A 86 1.39 -10.84 3.16
C THR A 86 1.62 -9.46 3.76
N ILE A 87 0.57 -8.80 4.25
CA ILE A 87 0.59 -7.47 4.83
C ILE A 87 1.00 -7.58 6.31
N GLY A 88 1.91 -6.74 6.74
CA GLY A 88 2.34 -6.71 8.13
C GLY A 88 1.46 -5.82 9.02
N PRO A 89 1.61 -5.93 10.36
CA PRO A 89 0.81 -5.16 11.30
C PRO A 89 0.91 -3.65 11.13
N LEU A 90 2.09 -3.13 10.78
CA LEU A 90 2.31 -1.69 10.69
C LEU A 90 1.41 -1.01 9.65
N ASP A 91 1.17 -1.66 8.52
CA ASP A 91 0.34 -1.14 7.45
C ASP A 91 -1.12 -0.96 7.91
N ASN A 92 -1.63 -1.99 8.60
CA ASN A 92 -3.01 -1.94 9.09
C ASN A 92 -3.18 -0.99 10.29
N TYR A 93 -2.20 -0.91 11.21
CA TYR A 93 -2.26 0.07 12.31
C TYR A 93 -2.12 1.52 11.82
N LEU A 94 -1.43 1.77 10.68
CA LEU A 94 -1.39 3.09 10.05
C LEU A 94 -2.80 3.59 9.71
N LEU A 95 -3.67 2.69 9.22
CA LEU A 95 -5.06 3.01 8.85
C LEU A 95 -5.99 3.19 10.06
N VAL A 96 -5.57 2.84 11.27
CA VAL A 96 -6.32 3.13 12.51
C VAL A 96 -6.15 4.61 12.93
N ILE A 97 -5.05 5.25 12.52
CA ILE A 97 -4.71 6.62 12.95
C ILE A 97 -5.84 7.63 12.70
N PRO A 98 -6.52 7.69 11.54
CA PRO A 98 -7.63 8.61 11.31
C PRO A 98 -8.73 8.49 12.36
N LYS A 99 -9.03 7.28 12.84
CA LYS A 99 -10.06 7.04 13.85
C LYS A 99 -9.70 7.63 15.21
N ILE A 100 -8.41 7.63 15.56
CA ILE A 100 -7.91 8.25 16.80
C ILE A 100 -8.20 9.77 16.81
N PHE A 101 -8.18 10.39 15.63
CA PHE A 101 -8.53 11.81 15.45
C PHE A 101 -10.04 12.06 15.17
N GLY A 102 -10.89 11.04 15.32
CA GLY A 102 -12.34 11.17 15.16
C GLY A 102 -12.86 11.01 13.72
N PHE A 103 -11.98 10.72 12.75
CA PHE A 103 -12.40 10.43 11.38
C PHE A 103 -12.86 8.98 11.22
N GLN A 104 -13.71 8.71 10.25
CA GLN A 104 -14.14 7.37 9.91
C GLN A 104 -12.99 6.60 9.21
N ILE A 105 -12.89 5.29 9.46
CA ILE A 105 -12.00 4.43 8.68
C ILE A 105 -12.76 4.04 7.41
N ASP A 106 -12.43 4.71 6.30
CA ASP A 106 -13.07 4.54 5.00
C ASP A 106 -12.07 4.77 3.86
N TYR A 107 -12.52 4.69 2.61
CA TYR A 107 -11.65 4.85 1.45
C TYR A 107 -11.00 6.23 1.38
N THR A 108 -11.72 7.29 1.78
CA THR A 108 -11.16 8.64 1.84
C THR A 108 -10.01 8.72 2.85
N SER A 109 -10.22 8.25 4.07
CA SER A 109 -9.21 8.30 5.12
C SER A 109 -8.00 7.41 4.78
N GLY A 110 -8.22 6.23 4.20
CA GLY A 110 -7.15 5.34 3.73
C GLY A 110 -6.29 6.00 2.66
N ARG A 111 -6.91 6.59 1.63
CA ARG A 111 -6.19 7.27 0.54
C ARG A 111 -5.45 8.52 0.99
N VAL A 112 -5.98 9.23 2.01
CA VAL A 112 -5.23 10.32 2.67
C VAL A 112 -3.96 9.78 3.33
N MET A 113 -4.04 8.66 4.06
CA MET A 113 -2.85 8.05 4.66
C MET A 113 -1.84 7.60 3.59
N GLY A 114 -2.31 7.02 2.49
CA GLY A 114 -1.48 6.67 1.34
C GLY A 114 -0.81 7.89 0.69
N LEU A 115 -1.54 8.98 0.51
CA LEU A 115 -0.99 10.23 -0.01
C LEU A 115 0.10 10.79 0.92
N LEU A 116 -0.09 10.73 2.24
CA LEU A 116 0.92 11.18 3.22
C LEU A 116 2.19 10.33 3.12
N CYS A 117 2.08 9.00 2.99
CA CYS A 117 3.23 8.12 2.75
C CYS A 117 3.94 8.48 1.42
N CYS A 118 3.18 8.71 0.36
CA CYS A 118 3.70 9.08 -0.95
C CYS A 118 4.45 10.44 -0.89
N ILE A 119 3.88 11.44 -0.26
CA ILE A 119 4.52 12.76 -0.05
C ILE A 119 5.81 12.59 0.74
N GLY A 120 5.77 11.85 1.83
CA GLY A 120 6.97 11.60 2.65
C GLY A 120 8.07 10.89 1.86
N ALA A 121 7.72 9.87 1.07
CA ALA A 121 8.65 9.16 0.21
C ALA A 121 9.30 10.09 -0.84
N LEU A 122 8.51 10.94 -1.48
CA LEU A 122 9.00 11.95 -2.41
C LEU A 122 9.99 12.93 -1.73
N LEU A 123 9.64 13.44 -0.55
CA LEU A 123 10.52 14.36 0.20
C LEU A 123 11.86 13.73 0.58
N PHE A 124 11.85 12.46 1.00
CA PHE A 124 13.07 11.72 1.32
C PHE A 124 13.93 11.48 0.08
N VAL A 125 13.34 11.05 -1.03
CA VAL A 125 14.06 10.83 -2.29
C VAL A 125 14.63 12.14 -2.85
N PHE A 126 13.87 13.22 -2.85
CA PHE A 126 14.38 14.54 -3.24
C PHE A 126 15.59 14.93 -2.39
N SER A 127 15.50 14.76 -1.07
CA SER A 127 16.57 15.11 -0.14
C SER A 127 17.82 14.25 -0.36
N ALA A 128 17.66 12.96 -0.65
CA ALA A 128 18.76 12.06 -1.00
C ALA A 128 19.41 12.46 -2.34
N MET A 129 18.62 12.70 -3.38
CA MET A 129 19.11 13.15 -4.69
C MET A 129 19.86 14.49 -4.57
N LYS A 130 19.31 15.43 -3.79
CA LYS A 130 19.97 16.73 -3.55
C LYS A 130 21.34 16.55 -2.90
N LYS A 131 21.44 15.63 -1.95
CA LYS A 131 22.70 15.33 -1.23
C LYS A 131 23.71 14.64 -2.13
N TRP A 132 23.30 13.67 -2.94
CA TRP A 132 24.21 12.88 -3.78
C TRP A 132 24.57 13.53 -5.11
N PHE A 133 23.61 14.24 -5.75
CA PHE A 133 23.74 14.71 -7.14
C PHE A 133 23.62 16.22 -7.30
N GLY A 134 23.33 16.93 -6.22
CA GLY A 134 23.13 18.38 -6.21
C GLY A 134 21.69 18.81 -6.48
N GLU A 135 21.36 20.03 -6.09
CA GLU A 135 19.98 20.55 -6.13
C GLU A 135 19.43 20.67 -7.55
N SER A 136 20.25 21.08 -8.51
CA SER A 136 19.83 21.22 -9.91
C SER A 136 19.35 19.89 -10.48
N THR A 137 20.15 18.84 -10.31
CA THR A 137 19.81 17.48 -10.75
C THR A 137 18.58 16.95 -10.02
N ALA A 138 18.53 17.15 -8.69
CA ALA A 138 17.40 16.70 -7.88
C ALA A 138 16.08 17.31 -8.33
N ARG A 139 16.04 18.64 -8.62
CA ARG A 139 14.80 19.31 -9.03
C ARG A 139 14.28 18.76 -10.36
N VAL A 140 15.15 18.62 -11.35
CA VAL A 140 14.73 18.16 -12.68
C VAL A 140 14.33 16.68 -12.65
N ALA A 141 15.10 15.82 -11.97
CA ALA A 141 14.75 14.41 -11.84
C ALA A 141 13.44 14.21 -11.06
N PHE A 142 13.23 14.97 -10.01
CA PHE A 142 12.06 14.86 -9.13
C PHE A 142 10.72 15.10 -9.82
N THR A 143 10.71 15.91 -10.89
CA THR A 143 9.46 16.20 -11.62
C THR A 143 8.85 14.98 -12.30
N ALA A 144 9.65 13.99 -12.72
CA ALA A 144 9.12 12.80 -13.38
C ALA A 144 8.23 11.96 -12.45
N PRO A 145 8.66 11.51 -11.26
CA PRO A 145 7.78 10.77 -10.35
C PRO A 145 6.62 11.63 -9.82
N VAL A 146 6.79 12.95 -9.66
CA VAL A 146 5.69 13.83 -9.24
C VAL A 146 4.59 13.86 -10.32
N ILE A 147 4.93 14.04 -11.60
CA ILE A 147 3.95 14.03 -12.69
C ILE A 147 3.31 12.65 -12.84
N PHE A 148 4.11 11.58 -12.82
CA PHE A 148 3.58 10.23 -12.87
C PHE A 148 2.54 9.98 -11.78
N LEU A 149 2.91 10.22 -10.50
CA LEU A 149 2.02 9.98 -9.37
C LEU A 149 0.84 10.95 -9.31
N ALA A 150 0.96 12.17 -9.84
CA ALA A 150 -0.13 13.13 -9.87
C ALA A 150 -1.18 12.80 -10.92
N PHE A 151 -0.78 12.37 -12.11
CA PHE A 151 -1.70 12.21 -13.25
C PHE A 151 -2.14 10.79 -13.55
N THR A 152 -1.45 9.75 -13.03
CA THR A 152 -1.94 8.38 -13.20
C THR A 152 -3.32 8.21 -12.57
N GLN A 153 -4.22 7.55 -13.31
CA GLN A 153 -5.55 7.17 -12.86
C GLN A 153 -5.69 5.64 -12.74
N GLU A 154 -4.59 4.90 -12.92
CA GLU A 154 -4.60 3.45 -12.67
C GLU A 154 -4.87 3.18 -11.19
N ASN A 155 -5.92 2.40 -10.91
CA ASN A 155 -6.39 2.14 -9.54
C ASN A 155 -5.25 1.70 -8.61
N ASP A 156 -4.33 0.86 -9.10
CA ASP A 156 -3.20 0.30 -8.35
C ASP A 156 -2.19 1.34 -7.83
N PHE A 157 -2.14 2.54 -8.39
CA PHE A 157 -1.30 3.65 -7.90
C PHE A 157 -2.11 4.70 -7.13
N VAL A 158 -3.44 4.61 -7.16
CA VAL A 158 -4.32 5.66 -6.63
C VAL A 158 -4.99 5.24 -5.34
N HIS A 159 -5.41 3.96 -5.21
CA HIS A 159 -5.95 3.42 -3.98
C HIS A 159 -4.89 3.34 -2.86
N TYR A 160 -5.31 3.12 -1.62
CA TYR A 160 -4.36 2.75 -0.58
C TYR A 160 -3.85 1.33 -0.82
N SER A 161 -2.54 1.18 -1.00
CA SER A 161 -1.91 -0.12 -1.18
C SER A 161 -0.87 -0.41 -0.10
N SER A 162 -0.68 -1.69 0.20
CA SER A 162 0.25 -2.16 1.22
C SER A 162 1.74 -1.91 0.89
N GLU A 163 2.05 -1.38 -0.29
CA GLU A 163 3.40 -0.97 -0.69
C GLU A 163 3.75 0.43 -0.21
N GLN A 164 2.76 1.27 0.08
CA GLN A 164 3.00 2.70 0.34
C GLN A 164 3.81 2.93 1.62
N LEU A 165 3.48 2.26 2.71
CA LEU A 165 4.26 2.37 3.95
C LEU A 165 5.67 1.76 3.84
N PRO A 166 5.87 0.53 3.31
CA PRO A 166 7.22 0.00 3.09
C PRO A 166 8.09 0.89 2.19
N VAL A 167 7.52 1.46 1.13
CA VAL A 167 8.21 2.39 0.22
C VAL A 167 8.56 3.71 0.92
N PHE A 168 7.68 4.24 1.77
CA PHE A 168 7.99 5.38 2.63
C PHE A 168 9.18 5.08 3.56
N LEU A 169 9.17 3.93 4.24
CA LEU A 169 10.28 3.51 5.11
C LEU A 169 11.58 3.29 4.32
N LEU A 170 11.50 2.67 3.13
CA LEU A 170 12.64 2.48 2.24
C LEU A 170 13.26 3.83 1.85
N THR A 171 12.44 4.78 1.43
CA THR A 171 12.95 6.10 1.01
C THR A 171 13.51 6.90 2.18
N ALA A 172 12.96 6.73 3.40
CA ALA A 172 13.52 7.26 4.63
C ALA A 172 14.93 6.68 4.93
N THR A 173 15.09 5.35 4.77
CA THR A 173 16.41 4.70 4.94
C THR A 173 17.41 5.17 3.89
N ILE A 174 17.00 5.34 2.64
CA ILE A 174 17.85 5.90 1.55
C ILE A 174 18.27 7.35 1.89
N TRP A 175 17.35 8.18 2.38
CA TRP A 175 17.67 9.52 2.82
C TRP A 175 18.68 9.53 3.98
N LEU A 176 18.46 8.69 5.00
CA LEU A 176 19.40 8.56 6.14
C LEU A 176 20.77 8.04 5.68
N LEU A 177 20.81 7.07 4.75
CA LEU A 177 22.04 6.61 4.13
C LEU A 177 22.77 7.75 3.42
N SER A 178 22.06 8.63 2.71
CA SER A 178 22.65 9.78 2.03
C SER A 178 23.32 10.76 3.00
N ARG A 179 22.86 10.81 4.26
CA ARG A 179 23.44 11.68 5.30
C ARG A 179 24.77 11.18 5.85
N ILE A 180 25.00 9.86 5.79
CA ILE A 180 26.26 9.25 6.27
C ILE A 180 27.26 8.97 5.14
N THR A 181 26.80 8.96 3.88
CA THR A 181 27.67 8.87 2.70
C THR A 181 28.55 10.12 2.63
N ASP A 182 29.82 9.99 2.37
CA ASP A 182 30.82 11.09 2.34
C ASP A 182 31.00 11.88 3.67
N SER A 183 30.43 11.44 4.75
CA SER A 183 30.57 12.11 6.03
C SER A 183 31.93 11.78 6.69
N LYS A 184 32.67 12.81 7.11
CA LYS A 184 33.87 12.61 7.92
C LYS A 184 33.54 12.07 9.32
N GLN A 185 32.36 12.40 9.83
CA GLN A 185 31.79 11.92 11.09
C GLN A 185 30.44 11.30 10.86
N ILE A 186 30.23 10.06 11.28
CA ILE A 186 28.95 9.36 11.21
C ILE A 186 28.21 9.54 12.52
N SER A 187 27.03 10.17 12.48
CA SER A 187 26.19 10.36 13.65
C SER A 187 25.52 9.06 14.06
N SER A 188 25.70 8.64 15.31
CA SER A 188 25.03 7.47 15.89
C SER A 188 23.50 7.62 15.91
N PHE A 189 22.99 8.84 16.04
CA PHE A 189 21.55 9.12 15.94
C PHE A 189 21.00 8.80 14.54
N ILE A 190 21.71 9.17 13.47
CA ILE A 190 21.29 8.87 12.10
C ILE A 190 21.32 7.37 11.85
N THR A 191 22.37 6.68 12.30
CA THR A 191 22.46 5.22 12.10
C THR A 191 21.42 4.47 12.92
N PHE A 192 21.06 4.93 14.12
CA PHE A 192 19.96 4.37 14.90
C PHE A 192 18.63 4.44 14.13
N PHE A 193 18.25 5.61 13.62
CA PHE A 193 16.99 5.76 12.89
C PHE A 193 17.00 5.05 11.54
N LEU A 194 18.17 4.92 10.88
CA LEU A 194 18.29 4.08 9.69
C LEU A 194 18.01 2.61 10.04
N GLY A 195 18.64 2.11 11.10
CA GLY A 195 18.38 0.76 11.60
C GLY A 195 16.91 0.57 11.96
N LEU A 196 16.33 1.49 12.74
CA LEU A 196 14.92 1.42 13.16
C LEU A 196 13.97 1.35 11.99
N ALA A 197 14.10 2.24 11.00
CA ALA A 197 13.25 2.24 9.82
C ALA A 197 13.41 0.94 9.00
N ALA A 198 14.65 0.44 8.86
CA ALA A 198 14.90 -0.84 8.19
C ALA A 198 14.32 -2.03 8.97
N GLY A 199 14.43 -2.03 10.30
CA GLY A 199 13.86 -3.06 11.19
C GLY A 199 12.32 -3.08 11.24
N MET A 200 11.67 -1.97 10.88
CA MET A 200 10.21 -1.88 10.73
C MET A 200 9.71 -2.49 9.41
N MET A 201 10.51 -2.45 8.35
CA MET A 201 10.07 -2.85 7.00
C MET A 201 9.54 -4.28 6.91
N PRO A 202 10.15 -5.31 7.53
CA PRO A 202 9.58 -6.67 7.54
C PRO A 202 8.17 -6.75 8.10
N PHE A 203 7.80 -5.84 8.99
CA PHE A 203 6.50 -5.80 9.67
C PHE A 203 5.51 -4.78 9.05
N ALA A 204 5.95 -4.07 8.04
CA ALA A 204 5.07 -3.40 7.10
C ALA A 204 4.70 -4.38 5.97
N LYS A 205 5.69 -4.93 5.26
CA LYS A 205 5.49 -5.95 4.23
C LYS A 205 6.78 -6.74 3.98
N LEU A 206 6.72 -8.08 4.07
CA LEU A 206 7.92 -8.93 3.90
C LEU A 206 8.59 -8.78 2.54
N GLN A 207 7.84 -8.46 1.49
CA GLN A 207 8.37 -8.19 0.15
C GLN A 207 9.39 -7.04 0.11
N SER A 208 9.37 -6.11 1.08
CA SER A 208 10.32 -4.99 1.16
C SER A 208 11.70 -5.38 1.73
N VAL A 209 11.81 -6.56 2.34
CA VAL A 209 13.04 -7.00 3.04
C VAL A 209 14.26 -7.01 2.13
N PRO A 210 14.22 -7.51 0.86
CA PRO A 210 15.40 -7.49 0.00
C PRO A 210 15.97 -6.08 -0.23
N GLN A 211 15.09 -5.08 -0.42
CA GLN A 211 15.52 -3.68 -0.58
C GLN A 211 16.07 -3.09 0.74
N ALA A 212 15.44 -3.40 1.88
CA ALA A 212 15.92 -3.00 3.20
C ALA A 212 17.33 -3.54 3.45
N MET A 213 17.58 -4.81 3.12
CA MET A 213 18.90 -5.45 3.26
C MET A 213 19.98 -4.73 2.44
N VAL A 214 19.68 -4.31 1.21
CA VAL A 214 20.63 -3.54 0.39
C VAL A 214 21.06 -2.25 1.10
N VAL A 215 20.12 -1.49 1.65
CA VAL A 215 20.43 -0.24 2.37
C VAL A 215 21.21 -0.51 3.66
N VAL A 216 20.82 -1.54 4.42
CA VAL A 216 21.50 -1.94 5.66
C VAL A 216 22.94 -2.37 5.38
N LEU A 217 23.18 -3.19 4.32
CA LEU A 217 24.52 -3.62 3.95
C LEU A 217 25.40 -2.42 3.53
N ALA A 218 24.85 -1.46 2.79
CA ALA A 218 25.55 -0.22 2.44
C ALA A 218 25.89 0.59 3.70
N ALA A 219 24.96 0.70 4.64
CA ALA A 219 25.18 1.40 5.91
C ALA A 219 26.22 0.70 6.80
N LEU A 220 26.17 -0.64 6.91
CA LEU A 220 27.15 -1.45 7.62
C LEU A 220 28.55 -1.25 7.05
N TRP A 221 28.67 -1.27 5.70
CA TRP A 221 29.93 -1.02 5.04
C TRP A 221 30.50 0.37 5.37
N LEU A 222 29.68 1.42 5.34
CA LEU A 222 30.10 2.78 5.71
C LEU A 222 30.53 2.86 7.18
N CYS A 223 29.77 2.26 8.10
CA CYS A 223 30.11 2.21 9.52
C CYS A 223 31.42 1.44 9.77
N TYR A 224 31.64 0.32 9.03
CA TYR A 224 32.89 -0.42 9.11
C TYR A 224 34.09 0.38 8.58
N GLN A 225 33.96 1.10 7.47
CA GLN A 225 34.99 2.00 6.94
C GLN A 225 35.29 3.14 7.95
N PHE A 226 34.26 3.66 8.59
CA PHE A 226 34.41 4.67 9.62
C PHE A 226 35.18 4.13 10.84
N TYR A 227 34.80 2.93 11.31
CA TYR A 227 35.49 2.25 12.42
C TYR A 227 36.98 2.01 12.11
N ASN A 228 37.33 1.51 10.91
CA ASN A 228 38.72 1.27 10.52
C ASN A 228 39.56 2.55 10.55
N ARG A 229 38.95 3.69 10.23
CA ARG A 229 39.62 4.99 10.18
C ARG A 229 39.74 5.65 11.55
N THR A 230 38.70 5.56 12.39
CA THR A 230 38.57 6.32 13.64
C THR A 230 38.70 5.47 14.90
N ARG A 231 38.54 4.14 14.77
CA ARG A 231 38.38 3.17 15.86
C ARG A 231 37.13 3.39 16.72
N GLU A 232 36.19 4.22 16.26
CA GLU A 232 34.93 4.46 16.93
C GLU A 232 33.84 3.52 16.37
N ASN A 233 33.26 2.66 17.23
CA ASN A 233 32.26 1.66 16.87
C ASN A 233 30.80 2.10 17.14
N LYS A 234 30.59 3.25 17.80
CA LYS A 234 29.26 3.74 18.17
C LYS A 234 28.26 3.74 17.02
N PRO A 235 28.55 4.29 15.81
CA PRO A 235 27.60 4.29 14.71
C PRO A 235 27.14 2.88 14.31
N LEU A 236 28.05 1.89 14.33
CA LEU A 236 27.74 0.50 14.04
C LEU A 236 26.81 -0.12 15.09
N ILE A 237 27.13 0.09 16.37
CA ILE A 237 26.32 -0.40 17.49
C ILE A 237 24.92 0.21 17.43
N PHE A 238 24.81 1.51 17.20
CA PHE A 238 23.52 2.19 17.12
C PHE A 238 22.69 1.77 15.89
N LEU A 239 23.31 1.43 14.77
CA LEU A 239 22.64 0.85 13.62
C LEU A 239 21.98 -0.50 13.99
N LEU A 240 22.72 -1.37 14.70
CA LEU A 240 22.21 -2.68 15.13
C LEU A 240 21.11 -2.54 16.19
N ILE A 241 21.33 -1.67 17.20
CA ILE A 241 20.30 -1.40 18.21
C ILE A 241 19.02 -0.87 17.54
N GLY A 242 19.14 0.11 16.63
CA GLY A 242 18.00 0.62 15.89
C GLY A 242 17.26 -0.49 15.14
N GLY A 243 18.00 -1.33 14.40
CA GLY A 243 17.42 -2.44 13.62
C GLY A 243 16.70 -3.47 14.47
N LEU A 244 17.14 -3.69 15.69
CA LEU A 244 16.53 -4.65 16.64
C LEU A 244 15.42 -4.04 17.49
N THR A 245 15.33 -2.72 17.61
CA THR A 245 14.40 -2.05 18.52
C THR A 245 12.95 -2.42 18.22
N PHE A 246 12.48 -2.22 16.98
CA PHE A 246 11.09 -2.53 16.63
C PHE A 246 10.80 -4.04 16.69
N PRO A 247 11.61 -4.94 16.09
CA PRO A 247 11.45 -6.37 16.27
C PRO A 247 11.35 -6.81 17.73
N ALA A 248 12.22 -6.33 18.59
CA ALA A 248 12.21 -6.69 20.02
C ALA A 248 10.91 -6.26 20.71
N LEU A 249 10.44 -5.03 20.48
CA LEU A 249 9.17 -4.55 21.03
C LEU A 249 8.00 -5.37 20.52
N LEU A 250 7.99 -5.73 19.23
CA LEU A 250 6.94 -6.55 18.65
C LEU A 250 6.95 -7.97 19.19
N PHE A 251 8.12 -8.60 19.37
CA PHE A 251 8.20 -9.93 19.98
C PHE A 251 7.74 -9.91 21.44
N LEU A 252 8.04 -8.86 22.20
CA LEU A 252 7.48 -8.69 23.55
C LEU A 252 5.95 -8.65 23.51
N TRP A 253 5.36 -7.92 22.54
CA TRP A 253 3.92 -7.88 22.32
C TRP A 253 3.33 -9.23 21.94
N ILE A 254 3.99 -9.97 21.04
CA ILE A 254 3.60 -11.31 20.58
C ILE A 254 3.54 -12.28 21.77
N PHE A 255 4.57 -12.31 22.60
CA PHE A 255 4.62 -13.20 23.78
C PHE A 255 3.61 -12.78 24.85
N ALA A 256 3.44 -11.48 25.10
CA ALA A 256 2.46 -10.97 26.07
C ALA A 256 1.01 -11.31 25.71
N ASN A 257 0.70 -11.47 24.42
CA ASN A 257 -0.64 -11.83 23.93
C ASN A 257 -0.80 -13.31 23.59
N ASN A 258 0.22 -14.15 23.82
CA ASN A 258 0.23 -15.60 23.51
C ASN A 258 -0.10 -15.93 22.03
N ILE A 259 0.39 -15.10 21.09
CA ILE A 259 0.13 -15.23 19.64
C ILE A 259 1.37 -15.64 18.84
N PHE A 260 2.39 -16.19 19.50
CA PHE A 260 3.63 -16.58 18.83
C PHE A 260 3.40 -17.65 17.76
N GLN A 261 2.54 -18.64 18.06
CA GLN A 261 2.22 -19.70 17.10
C GLN A 261 1.47 -19.14 15.88
N ASP A 262 0.52 -18.23 16.08
CA ASP A 262 -0.20 -17.56 14.99
C ASP A 262 0.74 -16.73 14.11
N PHE A 263 1.68 -16.01 14.73
CA PHE A 263 2.72 -15.28 14.00
C PHE A 263 3.57 -16.21 13.13
N VAL A 264 4.05 -17.34 13.68
CA VAL A 264 4.89 -18.28 12.92
C VAL A 264 4.08 -18.92 11.78
N ASP A 265 2.89 -19.43 12.09
CA ASP A 265 2.08 -20.16 11.12
C ASP A 265 1.57 -19.27 9.98
N PHE A 266 0.94 -18.17 10.33
CA PHE A 266 0.21 -17.37 9.34
C PHE A 266 1.06 -16.27 8.71
N TYR A 267 2.04 -15.71 9.44
CA TYR A 267 2.91 -14.69 8.87
C TYR A 267 4.19 -15.27 8.26
N ILE A 268 4.91 -16.13 8.96
CA ILE A 268 6.18 -16.66 8.44
C ILE A 268 5.93 -17.77 7.43
N LEU A 269 5.24 -18.86 7.81
CA LEU A 269 5.00 -19.99 6.91
C LEU A 269 4.02 -19.66 5.80
N GLY A 270 2.95 -18.91 6.10
CA GLY A 270 1.99 -18.44 5.10
C GLY A 270 2.66 -17.62 3.99
N ASN A 271 3.57 -16.70 4.35
CA ASN A 271 4.34 -15.93 3.37
C ASN A 271 5.40 -16.77 2.64
N ALA A 272 6.02 -17.75 3.29
CA ALA A 272 6.96 -18.65 2.63
C ALA A 272 6.28 -19.45 1.51
N ILE A 273 5.06 -19.94 1.76
CA ILE A 273 4.24 -20.64 0.75
C ILE A 273 3.85 -19.67 -0.37
N TYR A 274 3.35 -18.48 -0.03
CA TYR A 274 2.98 -17.46 -1.00
C TYR A 274 4.15 -17.03 -1.88
N ALA A 275 5.35 -16.87 -1.33
CA ALA A 275 6.56 -16.50 -2.07
C ALA A 275 7.14 -17.64 -2.94
N GLY A 276 6.61 -18.86 -2.83
CA GLY A 276 7.06 -20.02 -3.63
C GLY A 276 6.65 -19.98 -5.11
N GLY A 277 5.85 -18.98 -5.54
CA GLY A 277 5.16 -18.97 -6.84
C GLY A 277 6.06 -18.87 -8.09
N SER A 278 7.29 -18.31 -8.02
CA SER A 278 8.13 -18.11 -9.18
C SER A 278 9.56 -18.62 -9.02
N SER A 279 10.10 -19.21 -10.09
CA SER A 279 11.54 -19.52 -10.19
C SER A 279 12.36 -18.25 -10.51
N PHE A 280 13.65 -18.26 -10.19
CA PHE A 280 14.53 -17.13 -10.52
C PHE A 280 14.65 -16.87 -12.02
N THR A 281 14.53 -17.92 -12.85
CA THR A 281 14.59 -17.83 -14.31
C THR A 281 13.37 -17.15 -14.92
N GLU A 282 12.24 -17.12 -14.21
CA GLU A 282 11.01 -16.50 -14.67
C GLU A 282 10.91 -15.00 -14.34
N ILE A 283 11.74 -14.52 -13.41
CA ILE A 283 11.70 -13.11 -12.94
C ILE A 283 11.73 -12.10 -14.11
N PRO A 284 12.64 -12.18 -15.11
CA PRO A 284 12.66 -11.20 -16.19
C PRO A 284 11.37 -11.19 -17.02
N SER A 285 10.84 -12.37 -17.35
CA SER A 285 9.60 -12.49 -18.16
C SER A 285 8.37 -12.02 -17.39
N GLN A 286 8.30 -12.29 -16.09
CA GLN A 286 7.21 -11.82 -15.24
C GLN A 286 7.28 -10.31 -15.04
N PHE A 287 8.46 -9.75 -14.81
CA PHE A 287 8.62 -8.31 -14.70
C PHE A 287 8.22 -7.60 -16.00
N TYR A 288 8.64 -8.12 -17.14
CA TYR A 288 8.21 -7.60 -18.44
C TYR A 288 6.70 -7.62 -18.60
N LYS A 289 6.02 -8.74 -18.28
CA LYS A 289 4.56 -8.83 -18.30
C LYS A 289 3.93 -7.83 -17.35
N LEU A 290 4.44 -7.70 -16.12
CA LEU A 290 3.92 -6.78 -15.12
C LEU A 290 4.01 -5.32 -15.57
N VAL A 291 5.14 -4.92 -16.18
CA VAL A 291 5.30 -3.57 -16.74
C VAL A 291 4.31 -3.31 -17.88
N LEU A 292 4.06 -4.31 -18.74
CA LEU A 292 3.10 -4.17 -19.85
C LEU A 292 1.64 -4.09 -19.39
N LEU A 293 1.30 -4.59 -18.21
CA LEU A 293 -0.05 -4.48 -17.65
C LEU A 293 -0.37 -3.04 -17.22
N SER A 294 0.64 -2.25 -16.85
CA SER A 294 0.50 -0.83 -16.54
C SER A 294 1.03 0.03 -17.69
N TYR A 295 0.13 0.64 -18.44
CA TYR A 295 0.52 1.56 -19.52
C TYR A 295 1.23 2.79 -18.97
N ASP A 296 0.77 3.34 -17.86
CA ASP A 296 1.34 4.54 -17.24
C ASP A 296 2.77 4.28 -16.72
N PHE A 297 2.98 3.13 -16.06
CA PHE A 297 4.31 2.75 -15.60
C PHE A 297 5.25 2.37 -16.76
N SER A 298 4.72 1.79 -17.84
CA SER A 298 5.48 1.54 -19.07
C SER A 298 6.04 2.84 -19.64
N VAL A 299 5.22 3.88 -19.74
CA VAL A 299 5.67 5.19 -20.23
C VAL A 299 6.62 5.87 -19.26
N TYR A 300 6.37 5.75 -17.94
CA TYR A 300 7.32 6.21 -16.93
C TYR A 300 8.71 5.56 -17.10
N SER A 301 8.71 4.27 -17.32
CA SER A 301 9.93 3.48 -17.53
C SER A 301 10.67 3.88 -18.82
N LEU A 302 9.94 4.04 -19.91
CA LEU A 302 10.50 4.49 -21.19
C LEU A 302 11.06 5.91 -21.12
N ALA A 303 10.38 6.80 -20.43
CA ALA A 303 10.85 8.19 -20.24
C ALA A 303 12.18 8.25 -19.45
N LEU A 304 12.39 7.29 -18.54
CA LEU A 304 13.63 7.20 -17.75
C LEU A 304 14.72 6.33 -18.40
N LEU A 305 14.42 5.60 -19.47
CA LEU A 305 15.32 4.57 -20.03
C LEU A 305 16.68 5.15 -20.41
N ILE A 306 16.72 6.24 -21.18
CA ILE A 306 17.96 6.87 -21.62
C ILE A 306 18.82 7.34 -20.44
N PRO A 307 18.28 8.11 -19.47
CA PRO A 307 19.01 8.47 -18.26
C PRO A 307 19.53 7.27 -17.45
N ILE A 308 18.74 6.20 -17.33
CA ILE A 308 19.14 4.97 -16.65
C ILE A 308 20.32 4.32 -17.36
N ILE A 309 20.27 4.21 -18.69
CA ILE A 309 21.40 3.67 -19.48
C ILE A 309 22.68 4.50 -19.25
N PHE A 310 22.56 5.83 -19.26
CA PHE A 310 23.70 6.70 -18.91
C PHE A 310 24.21 6.44 -17.48
N GLY A 311 23.32 6.23 -16.52
CA GLY A 311 23.67 5.88 -15.15
C GLY A 311 24.47 4.58 -15.08
N LEU A 312 24.02 3.54 -15.78
CA LEU A 312 24.72 2.27 -15.88
C LEU A 312 26.10 2.44 -16.51
N ILE A 313 26.20 3.12 -17.67
CA ILE A 313 27.46 3.38 -18.35
C ILE A 313 28.44 4.12 -17.43
N GLN A 314 27.98 5.14 -16.70
CA GLN A 314 28.84 5.88 -15.77
C GLN A 314 29.34 5.02 -14.60
N THR A 315 28.52 4.09 -14.13
CA THR A 315 28.90 3.17 -13.04
C THR A 315 30.04 2.26 -13.45
N PHE A 316 29.96 1.69 -14.66
CA PHE A 316 30.93 0.71 -15.15
C PHE A 316 32.09 1.30 -15.96
N ARG A 317 32.09 2.63 -16.20
CA ARG A 317 33.17 3.29 -16.95
C ARG A 317 34.48 3.23 -16.15
N PRO A 318 35.59 2.78 -16.75
CA PRO A 318 36.90 2.83 -16.10
C PRO A 318 37.25 4.27 -15.67
N SER A 319 37.67 4.46 -14.43
CA SER A 319 38.12 5.76 -13.96
C SER A 319 39.64 5.82 -13.99
N THR A 320 40.17 6.88 -14.57
CA THR A 320 41.62 7.16 -14.58
C THR A 320 42.09 7.80 -13.26
N THR A 321 41.17 8.20 -12.39
CA THR A 321 41.45 8.79 -11.08
C THR A 321 40.96 7.85 -9.97
N THR A 322 41.64 7.86 -8.83
CA THR A 322 41.21 7.14 -7.61
C THR A 322 39.78 7.60 -7.23
N ARG A 323 38.78 6.76 -7.55
CA ARG A 323 37.39 7.02 -7.17
C ARG A 323 37.30 7.03 -5.65
N LYS A 324 36.60 8.03 -5.09
CA LYS A 324 36.17 7.96 -3.70
C LYS A 324 35.24 6.78 -3.52
N ALA A 325 35.28 6.15 -2.36
CA ALA A 325 34.41 5.00 -2.06
C ALA A 325 32.92 5.30 -2.30
N ALA A 326 32.50 6.53 -2.06
CA ALA A 326 31.14 7.00 -2.34
C ALA A 326 30.75 7.01 -3.82
N ASP A 327 31.70 7.29 -4.71
CA ASP A 327 31.41 7.30 -6.17
C ASP A 327 31.08 5.91 -6.72
N PHE A 328 31.42 4.85 -6.00
CA PHE A 328 31.07 3.46 -6.33
C PHE A 328 29.87 2.98 -5.50
N LEU A 329 29.82 3.29 -4.22
CA LEU A 329 28.77 2.80 -3.30
C LEU A 329 27.38 3.24 -3.71
N VAL A 330 27.18 4.53 -4.03
CA VAL A 330 25.85 5.07 -4.35
C VAL A 330 25.25 4.40 -5.58
N PRO A 331 25.91 4.38 -6.77
CA PRO A 331 25.33 3.75 -7.93
C PRO A 331 25.17 2.23 -7.75
N THR A 332 26.10 1.54 -7.08
CA THR A 332 25.96 0.11 -6.79
C THR A 332 24.75 -0.17 -5.90
N THR A 333 24.57 0.61 -4.82
CA THR A 333 23.39 0.49 -3.97
C THR A 333 22.11 0.71 -4.75
N VAL A 334 22.04 1.73 -5.62
CA VAL A 334 20.85 2.01 -6.42
C VAL A 334 20.56 0.90 -7.43
N ILE A 335 21.59 0.34 -8.08
CA ILE A 335 21.43 -0.82 -8.99
C ILE A 335 20.87 -2.03 -8.22
N LEU A 336 21.44 -2.33 -7.05
CA LEU A 336 20.95 -3.42 -6.19
C LEU A 336 19.51 -3.16 -5.71
N LEU A 337 19.13 -1.92 -5.42
CA LEU A 337 17.75 -1.55 -5.10
C LEU A 337 16.80 -1.77 -6.28
N ILE A 338 17.24 -1.54 -7.52
CA ILE A 338 16.47 -1.86 -8.72
C ILE A 338 16.28 -3.38 -8.84
N LEU A 339 17.36 -4.15 -8.75
CA LEU A 339 17.30 -5.60 -8.89
C LEU A 339 16.44 -6.25 -7.80
N THR A 340 16.58 -5.79 -6.56
CA THR A 340 15.75 -6.28 -5.45
C THR A 340 14.31 -5.77 -5.52
N GLY A 341 14.05 -4.58 -6.10
CA GLY A 341 12.70 -4.11 -6.40
C GLY A 341 12.00 -4.96 -7.44
N ILE A 342 12.70 -5.32 -8.53
CA ILE A 342 12.21 -6.26 -9.54
C ILE A 342 11.91 -7.63 -8.91
N TYR A 343 12.82 -8.15 -8.10
CA TYR A 343 12.63 -9.39 -7.35
C TYR A 343 11.39 -9.32 -6.45
N SER A 344 11.25 -8.26 -5.66
CA SER A 344 10.11 -8.06 -4.76
C SER A 344 8.78 -7.99 -5.51
N SER A 345 8.77 -7.38 -6.70
CA SER A 345 7.56 -7.22 -7.51
C SER A 345 7.11 -8.52 -8.21
N THR A 346 7.99 -9.51 -8.36
CA THR A 346 7.73 -10.69 -9.21
C THR A 346 7.78 -12.03 -8.47
N LYS A 347 8.46 -12.10 -7.32
CA LYS A 347 8.73 -13.39 -6.65
C LYS A 347 7.49 -14.17 -6.25
N SER A 348 6.37 -13.50 -5.96
CA SER A 348 5.10 -14.16 -5.65
C SER A 348 4.46 -14.89 -6.83
N GLY A 349 4.88 -14.60 -8.06
CA GLY A 349 4.24 -15.10 -9.29
C GLY A 349 2.96 -14.36 -9.68
N ASN A 350 2.45 -13.49 -8.82
CA ASN A 350 1.27 -12.67 -9.08
C ASN A 350 1.64 -11.40 -9.85
N SER A 351 0.78 -11.05 -10.81
CA SER A 351 0.99 -9.87 -11.67
C SER A 351 0.19 -8.67 -11.16
N PHE A 352 0.36 -8.29 -9.89
CA PHE A 352 -0.31 -7.12 -9.31
C PHE A 352 0.47 -5.84 -9.62
N ILE A 353 -0.17 -4.89 -10.30
CA ILE A 353 0.43 -3.63 -10.77
C ILE A 353 0.98 -2.80 -9.60
N HIS A 354 0.29 -2.77 -8.45
CA HIS A 354 0.73 -2.01 -7.28
C HIS A 354 2.12 -2.43 -6.75
N TYR A 355 2.61 -3.64 -7.06
CA TYR A 355 3.99 -4.04 -6.73
C TYR A 355 5.06 -3.18 -7.41
N LEU A 356 4.73 -2.53 -8.54
CA LEU A 356 5.64 -1.60 -9.24
C LEU A 356 6.00 -0.36 -8.40
N ASN A 357 5.27 -0.08 -7.31
CA ASN A 357 5.64 0.96 -6.35
C ASN A 357 7.07 0.77 -5.80
N PHE A 358 7.56 -0.47 -5.65
CA PHE A 358 8.94 -0.76 -5.25
C PHE A 358 10.00 -0.32 -6.27
N CYS A 359 9.60 -0.05 -7.52
CA CYS A 359 10.50 0.31 -8.61
C CYS A 359 10.55 1.82 -8.87
N ILE A 360 9.53 2.60 -8.52
CA ILE A 360 9.41 4.04 -8.87
C ILE A 360 10.66 4.82 -8.44
N TYR A 361 11.04 4.70 -7.17
CA TYR A 361 12.10 5.53 -6.60
C TYR A 361 13.53 5.04 -6.91
N PRO A 362 13.84 3.74 -6.91
CA PRO A 362 15.13 3.26 -7.37
C PRO A 362 15.44 3.66 -8.82
N TRP A 363 14.44 3.64 -9.71
CA TRP A 363 14.61 4.01 -11.11
C TRP A 363 14.97 5.49 -11.29
N ILE A 364 14.26 6.38 -10.58
CA ILE A 364 14.57 7.81 -10.65
C ILE A 364 15.93 8.14 -10.03
N LEU A 365 16.37 7.41 -9.01
CA LEU A 365 17.70 7.59 -8.42
C LEU A 365 18.82 7.25 -9.41
N LEU A 366 18.69 6.15 -10.17
CA LEU A 366 19.69 5.79 -11.18
C LEU A 366 19.65 6.76 -12.37
N ALA A 367 18.47 7.17 -12.79
CA ALA A 367 18.29 8.18 -13.82
C ALA A 367 18.95 9.52 -13.42
N ALA A 368 18.73 9.96 -12.16
CA ALA A 368 19.36 11.17 -11.63
C ALA A 368 20.89 11.08 -11.60
N TYR A 369 21.43 9.91 -11.25
CA TYR A 369 22.88 9.67 -11.32
C TYR A 369 23.39 9.79 -12.76
N GLY A 370 22.69 9.24 -13.74
CA GLY A 370 23.06 9.26 -15.15
C GLY A 370 23.11 10.66 -15.76
N ILE A 371 22.28 11.59 -15.27
CA ILE A 371 22.18 12.96 -15.81
C ILE A 371 22.95 14.01 -14.99
N LYS A 372 23.65 13.63 -13.93
CA LYS A 372 24.34 14.54 -12.98
C LYS A 372 25.10 15.70 -13.67
N SER A 373 25.66 15.47 -14.85
CA SER A 373 26.39 16.49 -15.63
C SER A 373 25.55 17.13 -16.76
N ARG A 374 24.32 16.64 -17.02
CA ARG A 374 23.48 17.01 -18.17
C ARG A 374 22.02 17.24 -17.78
N SER A 375 21.76 17.78 -16.58
CA SER A 375 20.43 17.87 -15.98
C SER A 375 19.38 18.55 -16.87
N LYS A 376 19.76 19.54 -17.71
CA LYS A 376 18.82 20.25 -18.59
C LYS A 376 18.14 19.35 -19.63
N TRP A 377 18.81 18.32 -20.13
CA TRP A 377 18.26 17.38 -21.12
C TRP A 377 17.21 16.45 -20.52
N PHE A 378 17.20 16.29 -19.21
CA PHE A 378 16.25 15.40 -18.52
C PHE A 378 14.81 15.93 -18.50
N ILE A 379 14.60 17.20 -18.86
CA ILE A 379 13.25 17.77 -19.02
C ILE A 379 12.37 16.97 -19.99
N ALA A 380 12.99 16.22 -20.89
CA ALA A 380 12.29 15.33 -21.81
C ALA A 380 11.42 14.29 -21.06
N ALA A 381 11.91 13.73 -19.95
CA ALA A 381 11.17 12.69 -19.22
C ALA A 381 9.83 13.20 -18.65
N PRO A 382 9.78 14.26 -17.83
CA PRO A 382 8.50 14.79 -17.36
C PRO A 382 7.61 15.35 -18.49
N LEU A 383 8.17 15.84 -19.61
CA LEU A 383 7.39 16.26 -20.76
C LEU A 383 6.75 15.07 -21.48
N ILE A 384 7.49 13.97 -21.70
CA ILE A 384 6.94 12.74 -22.28
C ILE A 384 5.74 12.25 -21.44
N LEU A 385 5.89 12.21 -20.11
CA LEU A 385 4.81 11.84 -19.19
C LEU A 385 3.62 12.79 -19.31
N LEU A 386 3.86 14.09 -19.31
CA LEU A 386 2.78 15.09 -19.39
C LEU A 386 2.01 14.97 -20.71
N PHE A 387 2.72 14.78 -21.83
CA PHE A 387 2.07 14.56 -23.14
C PHE A 387 1.32 13.24 -23.20
N TRP A 388 1.84 12.19 -22.57
CA TRP A 388 1.13 10.91 -22.45
C TRP A 388 -0.21 11.08 -21.74
N PHE A 389 -0.19 11.67 -20.54
CA PHE A 389 -1.42 11.88 -19.77
C PHE A 389 -2.39 12.84 -20.48
N ALA A 390 -1.90 13.95 -21.01
CA ALA A 390 -2.74 14.89 -21.75
C ALA A 390 -3.37 14.26 -23.00
N GLY A 391 -2.63 13.39 -23.70
CA GLY A 391 -3.13 12.65 -24.85
C GLY A 391 -4.22 11.64 -24.46
N ASN A 392 -4.01 10.87 -23.40
CA ASN A 392 -4.99 9.92 -22.89
C ASN A 392 -6.26 10.62 -22.41
N ASP A 393 -6.12 11.69 -21.63
CA ASP A 393 -7.26 12.47 -21.15
C ASP A 393 -8.06 13.09 -22.30
N ALA A 394 -7.37 13.63 -23.32
CA ALA A 394 -8.03 14.15 -24.51
C ALA A 394 -8.80 13.06 -25.28
N LEU A 395 -8.23 11.86 -25.41
CA LEU A 395 -8.89 10.72 -26.04
C LEU A 395 -10.10 10.23 -25.22
N SER A 396 -9.98 10.14 -23.89
CA SER A 396 -11.06 9.77 -22.99
C SER A 396 -12.19 10.80 -23.03
N TYR A 397 -11.86 12.08 -23.02
CA TYR A 397 -12.84 13.15 -23.16
C TYR A 397 -13.58 13.09 -24.49
N ARG A 398 -12.88 12.80 -25.58
CA ARG A 398 -13.51 12.65 -26.90
C ARG A 398 -14.46 11.47 -26.97
N ARG A 399 -14.18 10.37 -26.26
CA ARG A 399 -14.97 9.13 -26.28
C ARG A 399 -16.12 9.15 -25.29
N GLU A 400 -15.87 9.61 -24.08
CA GLU A 400 -16.75 9.44 -22.94
C GLU A 400 -17.24 10.77 -22.34
N HIS A 401 -16.75 11.91 -22.86
CA HIS A 401 -17.00 13.26 -22.34
C HIS A 401 -16.59 13.45 -20.87
N ARG A 402 -15.65 12.65 -20.39
CA ARG A 402 -15.07 12.80 -19.05
C ARG A 402 -13.57 12.54 -19.06
N LEU A 403 -12.87 13.23 -18.17
CA LEU A 403 -11.42 13.12 -17.98
C LEU A 403 -11.06 12.30 -16.75
N ASN A 404 -12.03 12.01 -15.89
CA ASN A 404 -11.84 11.30 -14.64
C ASN A 404 -12.29 9.85 -14.81
N ALA A 405 -11.43 8.89 -14.45
CA ALA A 405 -11.74 7.48 -14.47
C ALA A 405 -12.72 7.07 -13.35
N PHE A 406 -12.92 7.93 -12.34
CA PHE A 406 -13.86 7.71 -11.25
C PHE A 406 -15.25 8.20 -11.65
N GLU A 407 -16.29 7.63 -11.05
CA GLU A 407 -17.65 8.11 -11.23
C GLU A 407 -17.83 9.54 -10.73
N SER A 408 -18.91 10.19 -11.17
CA SER A 408 -19.21 11.58 -10.84
C SER A 408 -19.06 11.90 -9.35
N VAL A 409 -18.17 12.84 -9.06
CA VAL A 409 -17.86 13.26 -7.69
C VAL A 409 -18.06 14.76 -7.55
N ASN A 410 -19.14 15.12 -6.86
CA ASN A 410 -19.51 16.51 -6.58
C ASN A 410 -19.14 16.92 -5.14
N GLY A 411 -17.89 16.72 -4.74
CA GLY A 411 -17.40 16.96 -3.40
C GLY A 411 -17.07 15.66 -2.65
N LEU A 412 -16.94 15.72 -1.33
CA LEU A 412 -16.69 14.54 -0.52
C LEU A 412 -17.92 13.64 -0.49
N ASN A 413 -17.80 12.45 -1.06
CA ASN A 413 -18.86 11.44 -1.02
C ASN A 413 -18.96 10.84 0.37
N LYS A 414 -20.20 10.62 0.82
CA LYS A 414 -20.43 9.74 1.95
C LYS A 414 -20.06 8.32 1.58
N LEU A 415 -19.64 7.54 2.57
CA LEU A 415 -19.41 6.12 2.38
C LEU A 415 -20.70 5.47 1.87
N ASP A 416 -20.60 4.75 0.77
CA ASP A 416 -21.72 4.06 0.15
C ASP A 416 -22.15 2.86 1.00
N ARG A 417 -23.42 2.48 0.89
CA ARG A 417 -23.96 1.28 1.54
C ARG A 417 -24.73 0.47 0.51
N SER A 418 -24.21 -0.69 0.19
CA SER A 418 -24.88 -1.63 -0.68
C SER A 418 -26.22 -2.15 -0.09
N PRO A 419 -27.14 -2.67 -0.93
CA PRO A 419 -28.39 -3.27 -0.44
C PRO A 419 -28.15 -4.37 0.61
N VAL A 420 -27.08 -5.14 0.48
CA VAL A 420 -26.66 -6.16 1.45
C VAL A 420 -26.40 -5.53 2.82
N VAL A 421 -25.64 -4.43 2.85
CA VAL A 421 -25.31 -3.73 4.09
C VAL A 421 -26.52 -3.05 4.70
N VAL A 422 -27.42 -2.49 3.87
CA VAL A 422 -28.68 -1.94 4.37
C VAL A 422 -29.50 -3.02 5.08
N ALA A 423 -29.64 -4.20 4.49
CA ALA A 423 -30.40 -5.30 5.08
C ALA A 423 -29.78 -5.81 6.41
N LEU A 424 -28.43 -5.95 6.48
CA LEU A 424 -27.80 -6.44 7.71
C LEU A 424 -27.84 -5.44 8.87
N THR A 425 -28.00 -4.13 8.61
CA THR A 425 -28.05 -3.11 9.67
C THR A 425 -29.27 -3.26 10.59
N GLU A 426 -30.31 -3.94 10.14
CA GLU A 426 -31.48 -4.27 10.97
C GLU A 426 -31.13 -5.25 12.12
N PHE A 427 -30.09 -6.07 11.94
CA PHE A 427 -29.71 -7.15 12.86
C PHE A 427 -28.41 -6.88 13.62
N THR A 428 -27.75 -5.74 13.35
CA THR A 428 -26.41 -5.42 13.87
C THR A 428 -26.41 -4.12 14.66
N LYS A 429 -25.44 -4.00 15.58
CA LYS A 429 -25.18 -2.80 16.40
C LYS A 429 -23.70 -2.40 16.26
N PRO A 430 -23.34 -1.14 16.51
CA PRO A 430 -21.94 -0.75 16.66
C PRO A 430 -21.23 -1.65 17.69
N GLY A 431 -20.06 -2.17 17.33
CA GLY A 431 -19.29 -3.09 18.16
C GLY A 431 -19.59 -4.58 17.95
N ASP A 432 -20.62 -4.93 17.17
CA ASP A 432 -20.82 -6.32 16.75
C ASP A 432 -19.73 -6.76 15.75
N TYR A 433 -19.52 -8.07 15.69
CA TYR A 433 -18.72 -8.69 14.63
C TYR A 433 -19.62 -9.17 13.50
N MET A 434 -19.11 -9.13 12.29
CA MET A 434 -19.68 -9.79 11.12
C MET A 434 -18.63 -10.67 10.43
N VAL A 435 -19.07 -11.57 9.56
CA VAL A 435 -18.18 -12.44 8.78
C VAL A 435 -18.64 -12.48 7.34
N VAL A 436 -17.65 -12.47 6.43
CA VAL A 436 -17.86 -12.64 4.99
C VAL A 436 -17.14 -13.92 4.56
N TRP A 437 -17.91 -14.90 4.09
CA TRP A 437 -17.40 -16.06 3.39
C TRP A 437 -17.39 -15.77 1.89
N GLY A 438 -16.23 -15.83 1.24
CA GLY A 438 -15.95 -15.30 -0.08
C GLY A 438 -14.92 -14.17 0.00
N TRP A 439 -14.75 -13.40 -1.06
CA TRP A 439 -13.82 -12.25 -1.07
C TRP A 439 -14.56 -10.97 -1.49
N GLN A 440 -15.26 -10.37 -0.54
CA GLN A 440 -15.95 -9.09 -0.67
C GLN A 440 -15.80 -8.26 0.61
N CYS A 441 -14.56 -7.86 0.91
CA CYS A 441 -14.20 -7.13 2.14
C CYS A 441 -14.86 -5.75 2.25
N LYS A 442 -15.40 -5.19 1.15
CA LYS A 442 -16.13 -3.92 1.14
C LYS A 442 -17.29 -3.90 2.13
N TYR A 443 -17.95 -5.03 2.37
CA TYR A 443 -19.09 -5.07 3.29
C TYR A 443 -18.71 -4.72 4.74
N TYR A 444 -17.49 -5.04 5.19
CA TYR A 444 -17.00 -4.59 6.49
C TYR A 444 -16.84 -3.08 6.54
N VAL A 445 -16.28 -2.51 5.47
CA VAL A 445 -16.04 -1.06 5.38
C VAL A 445 -17.37 -0.31 5.32
N GLU A 446 -18.29 -0.73 4.46
CA GLU A 446 -19.61 -0.12 4.31
C GLU A 446 -20.47 -0.24 5.59
N ALA A 447 -20.40 -1.39 6.28
CA ALA A 447 -21.12 -1.64 7.53
C ALA A 447 -20.43 -1.01 8.76
N GLN A 448 -19.15 -0.67 8.68
CA GLN A 448 -18.31 -0.23 9.81
C GLN A 448 -18.31 -1.24 10.97
N LEU A 449 -18.28 -2.53 10.65
CA LEU A 449 -18.27 -3.64 11.60
C LEU A 449 -16.93 -4.38 11.55
N ALA A 450 -16.48 -4.83 12.72
CA ALA A 450 -15.28 -5.63 12.85
C ALA A 450 -15.49 -7.03 12.25
N GLN A 451 -14.43 -7.60 11.66
CA GLN A 451 -14.43 -8.98 11.21
C GLN A 451 -14.44 -9.96 12.38
N GLY A 452 -15.25 -11.00 12.29
CA GLY A 452 -15.38 -12.02 13.32
C GLY A 452 -14.37 -13.17 13.20
N THR A 453 -13.59 -13.19 12.12
CA THR A 453 -12.52 -14.16 11.86
C THR A 453 -11.21 -13.41 11.58
N ALA A 454 -10.06 -14.01 11.85
CA ALA A 454 -8.77 -13.37 11.59
C ALA A 454 -8.59 -13.06 10.10
N GLU A 455 -9.09 -13.93 9.22
CA GLU A 455 -9.22 -13.64 7.78
C GLU A 455 -10.51 -12.86 7.52
N ASN A 456 -10.44 -11.81 6.74
CA ASN A 456 -11.63 -11.04 6.28
C ASN A 456 -12.20 -11.55 4.95
N HIS A 457 -11.55 -12.50 4.33
CA HIS A 457 -12.01 -13.28 3.19
C HIS A 457 -11.66 -14.75 3.41
N SER A 458 -12.31 -15.67 2.73
CA SER A 458 -12.16 -17.11 2.98
C SER A 458 -11.35 -17.85 1.90
N GLU A 459 -10.57 -17.13 1.08
CA GLU A 459 -9.82 -17.69 -0.04
C GLU A 459 -8.91 -18.85 0.42
N ARG A 460 -8.12 -18.66 1.49
CA ARG A 460 -7.21 -19.68 2.01
C ARG A 460 -7.91 -20.83 2.71
N SER A 461 -9.10 -20.61 3.22
CA SER A 461 -9.94 -21.67 3.78
C SER A 461 -10.63 -22.49 2.69
N ILE A 462 -10.86 -21.90 1.48
CA ILE A 462 -11.58 -22.53 0.38
C ILE A 462 -10.64 -23.31 -0.56
N PHE A 463 -9.55 -22.67 -1.03
CA PHE A 463 -8.68 -23.30 -2.01
C PHE A 463 -7.72 -24.32 -1.37
N LYS A 464 -7.41 -25.39 -2.14
CA LYS A 464 -6.46 -26.42 -1.70
C LYS A 464 -5.04 -25.90 -1.69
N HIS A 465 -4.42 -25.91 -0.53
CA HIS A 465 -3.00 -25.63 -0.32
C HIS A 465 -2.52 -26.29 1.00
N PRO A 466 -1.21 -26.36 1.26
CA PRO A 466 -0.67 -27.12 2.40
C PRO A 466 -1.20 -26.74 3.79
N MET A 467 -1.75 -25.53 3.94
CA MET A 467 -2.25 -25.04 5.23
C MET A 467 -3.78 -24.89 5.28
N GLN A 468 -4.54 -25.36 4.27
CA GLN A 468 -5.98 -25.18 4.19
C GLN A 468 -6.72 -25.61 5.46
N GLU A 469 -6.43 -26.82 5.96
CA GLU A 469 -7.06 -27.35 7.18
C GLU A 469 -6.78 -26.46 8.40
N LYS A 470 -5.58 -25.90 8.49
CA LYS A 470 -5.20 -24.99 9.56
C LYS A 470 -5.97 -23.68 9.52
N TYR A 471 -6.15 -23.12 8.32
CA TYR A 471 -6.98 -21.92 8.10
C TYR A 471 -8.45 -22.20 8.43
N LEU A 472 -9.03 -23.30 7.96
CA LEU A 472 -10.39 -23.71 8.30
C LEU A 472 -10.60 -23.93 9.82
N GLY A 473 -9.64 -24.57 10.47
CA GLY A 473 -9.67 -24.79 11.92
C GLY A 473 -9.66 -23.48 12.70
N ARG A 474 -8.79 -22.52 12.30
CA ARG A 474 -8.77 -21.17 12.89
C ARG A 474 -10.08 -20.43 12.62
N TYR A 475 -10.58 -20.47 11.38
CA TYR A 475 -11.84 -19.82 11.00
C TYR A 475 -13.00 -20.27 11.89
N LEU A 476 -13.17 -21.58 12.09
CA LEU A 476 -14.19 -22.12 12.96
C LEU A 476 -13.99 -21.75 14.45
N SER A 477 -12.75 -21.74 14.90
CA SER A 477 -12.40 -21.29 16.27
C SER A 477 -12.77 -19.82 16.49
N ASP A 478 -12.49 -18.99 15.51
CA ASP A 478 -12.83 -17.56 15.54
C ASP A 478 -14.34 -17.32 15.54
N LEU A 479 -15.10 -18.04 14.71
CA LEU A 479 -16.57 -18.00 14.74
C LEU A 479 -17.12 -18.30 16.14
N LYS A 480 -16.58 -19.31 16.81
CA LYS A 480 -16.97 -19.70 18.18
C LYS A 480 -16.58 -18.64 19.22
N ARG A 481 -15.44 -17.97 19.04
CA ARG A 481 -14.91 -16.94 19.93
C ARG A 481 -15.69 -15.64 19.81
N THR A 482 -15.89 -15.13 18.60
CA THR A 482 -16.46 -13.80 18.34
C THR A 482 -17.98 -13.80 18.25
N LYS A 483 -18.57 -14.94 17.91
CA LYS A 483 -20.03 -15.13 17.74
C LYS A 483 -20.64 -13.99 16.92
N PRO A 484 -20.29 -13.84 15.63
CA PRO A 484 -20.73 -12.71 14.80
C PRO A 484 -22.23 -12.54 14.82
N ALA A 485 -22.72 -11.31 14.74
CA ALA A 485 -24.16 -11.05 14.67
C ALA A 485 -24.74 -11.58 13.34
N VAL A 486 -23.97 -11.45 12.28
CA VAL A 486 -24.34 -11.87 10.93
C VAL A 486 -23.16 -12.55 10.22
N ILE A 487 -23.49 -13.47 9.31
CA ILE A 487 -22.57 -14.12 8.38
C ILE A 487 -23.13 -13.91 6.96
N LEU A 488 -22.27 -13.47 6.05
CA LEU A 488 -22.57 -13.33 4.62
C LEU A 488 -21.87 -14.44 3.85
N ASP A 489 -22.62 -15.30 3.15
CA ASP A 489 -22.04 -16.13 2.09
C ASP A 489 -22.05 -15.31 0.79
N ALA A 490 -20.90 -14.68 0.54
CA ALA A 490 -20.68 -13.78 -0.59
C ALA A 490 -19.91 -14.45 -1.74
N VAL A 491 -19.89 -15.78 -1.78
CA VAL A 491 -19.39 -16.53 -2.94
C VAL A 491 -20.32 -16.26 -4.13
N GLY A 492 -19.78 -15.83 -5.26
CA GLY A 492 -20.57 -15.51 -6.44
C GLY A 492 -19.83 -14.58 -7.41
N ILE A 493 -20.53 -14.12 -8.44
CA ILE A 493 -19.96 -13.38 -9.58
C ILE A 493 -19.24 -12.08 -9.20
N TYR A 494 -19.57 -11.50 -8.06
CA TYR A 494 -18.95 -10.26 -7.56
C TYR A 494 -17.79 -10.53 -6.59
N SER A 495 -17.52 -11.80 -6.24
CA SER A 495 -16.43 -12.16 -5.34
C SER A 495 -15.10 -12.29 -6.11
N LEU A 496 -14.05 -11.73 -5.59
CA LEU A 496 -12.73 -11.87 -6.20
C LEU A 496 -12.28 -13.35 -6.06
N TRP A 497 -12.02 -14.04 -7.17
CA TRP A 497 -11.55 -15.43 -7.29
C TRP A 497 -12.50 -16.51 -6.74
N VAL A 498 -13.40 -16.20 -5.83
CA VAL A 498 -14.28 -17.16 -5.15
C VAL A 498 -15.70 -17.03 -5.73
N GLN A 499 -15.94 -17.64 -6.91
CA GLN A 499 -17.13 -17.36 -7.71
C GLN A 499 -18.10 -18.55 -7.86
N ASP A 500 -17.64 -19.77 -7.62
CA ASP A 500 -18.48 -20.97 -7.77
C ASP A 500 -19.17 -21.35 -6.45
N LYS A 501 -20.40 -20.88 -6.25
CA LYS A 501 -21.19 -21.16 -5.05
C LYS A 501 -21.44 -22.65 -4.82
N LYS A 502 -21.48 -23.47 -5.90
CA LYS A 502 -21.74 -24.91 -5.80
C LYS A 502 -20.59 -25.68 -5.14
N THR A 503 -19.35 -25.20 -5.28
CA THR A 503 -18.17 -25.89 -4.75
C THR A 503 -17.45 -25.09 -3.66
N GLN A 504 -17.73 -23.77 -3.54
CA GLN A 504 -17.00 -22.84 -2.68
C GLN A 504 -17.87 -22.18 -1.59
N GLY A 505 -19.21 -22.31 -1.70
CA GLY A 505 -20.15 -21.80 -0.69
C GLY A 505 -20.00 -22.50 0.66
N ILE A 506 -20.52 -21.92 1.73
CA ILE A 506 -20.44 -22.43 3.11
C ILE A 506 -20.84 -23.89 3.21
N ASP A 507 -21.89 -24.31 2.49
CA ASP A 507 -22.43 -25.67 2.56
C ASP A 507 -21.45 -26.78 2.11
N ASN A 508 -20.40 -26.42 1.39
CA ASN A 508 -19.35 -27.35 0.96
C ASN A 508 -18.26 -27.61 2.01
N PHE A 509 -18.33 -26.93 3.16
CA PHE A 509 -17.38 -27.02 4.26
C PHE A 509 -18.09 -27.51 5.54
N PRO A 510 -18.25 -28.84 5.74
CA PRO A 510 -19.17 -29.40 6.72
C PRO A 510 -19.03 -28.81 8.13
N ALA A 511 -17.82 -28.66 8.64
CA ALA A 511 -17.60 -28.13 9.99
C ALA A 511 -18.05 -26.66 10.16
N VAL A 512 -17.95 -25.84 9.08
CA VAL A 512 -18.42 -24.46 9.07
C VAL A 512 -19.94 -24.44 8.85
N ALA A 513 -20.45 -25.23 7.91
CA ALA A 513 -21.86 -25.36 7.62
C ALA A 513 -22.67 -25.78 8.85
N ASP A 514 -22.23 -26.84 9.55
CA ASP A 514 -22.87 -27.33 10.77
C ASP A 514 -22.97 -26.24 11.84
N TYR A 515 -21.87 -25.48 12.05
CA TYR A 515 -21.87 -24.38 13.01
C TYR A 515 -22.84 -23.27 12.59
N VAL A 516 -22.84 -22.89 11.31
CA VAL A 516 -23.72 -21.84 10.78
C VAL A 516 -25.20 -22.27 10.90
N HIS A 517 -25.58 -23.45 10.44
CA HIS A 517 -26.97 -23.93 10.51
C HIS A 517 -27.45 -24.13 11.95
N GLN A 518 -26.55 -24.54 12.85
CA GLN A 518 -26.89 -24.69 14.28
C GLN A 518 -27.19 -23.34 14.95
N HIS A 519 -26.41 -22.29 14.65
CA HIS A 519 -26.46 -21.03 15.41
C HIS A 519 -27.10 -19.87 14.66
N TYR A 520 -27.24 -19.96 13.34
CA TYR A 520 -27.76 -18.88 12.49
C TYR A 520 -28.98 -19.35 11.70
N THR A 521 -29.77 -18.41 11.21
CA THR A 521 -30.91 -18.63 10.32
C THR A 521 -30.69 -17.83 9.04
N LEU A 522 -30.90 -18.43 7.87
CA LEU A 522 -30.93 -17.76 6.61
C LEU A 522 -32.15 -16.82 6.59
N VAL A 523 -31.92 -15.53 6.33
CA VAL A 523 -32.97 -14.50 6.31
C VAL A 523 -33.29 -14.06 4.89
N SER A 524 -32.27 -13.83 4.06
CA SER A 524 -32.47 -13.34 2.68
C SER A 524 -31.26 -13.65 1.80
N THR A 525 -31.47 -13.54 0.48
CA THR A 525 -30.39 -13.52 -0.52
C THR A 525 -30.56 -12.22 -1.33
N ILE A 526 -29.52 -11.39 -1.36
CA ILE A 526 -29.50 -10.08 -2.01
C ILE A 526 -28.23 -9.99 -2.84
N ASP A 527 -28.35 -9.65 -4.12
CA ASP A 527 -27.21 -9.53 -5.04
C ASP A 527 -26.27 -10.76 -5.01
N ASP A 528 -26.87 -11.97 -5.02
CA ASP A 528 -26.19 -13.27 -4.91
C ASP A 528 -25.46 -13.53 -3.57
N VAL A 529 -25.63 -12.65 -2.58
CA VAL A 529 -25.10 -12.81 -1.23
C VAL A 529 -26.16 -13.35 -0.29
N THR A 530 -25.88 -14.46 0.38
CA THR A 530 -26.80 -15.06 1.36
C THR A 530 -26.51 -14.51 2.76
N LEU A 531 -27.52 -13.93 3.38
CA LEU A 531 -27.46 -13.35 4.73
C LEU A 531 -27.94 -14.37 5.77
N TYR A 532 -27.06 -14.76 6.66
CA TYR A 532 -27.36 -15.55 7.85
C TYR A 532 -27.31 -14.64 9.09
N VAL A 533 -28.37 -14.68 9.91
CA VAL A 533 -28.50 -13.90 11.15
C VAL A 533 -28.48 -14.82 12.35
N ARG A 534 -27.73 -14.48 13.38
CA ARG A 534 -27.65 -15.28 14.62
C ARG A 534 -29.04 -15.34 15.29
N LYS A 535 -29.46 -16.57 15.68
CA LYS A 535 -30.84 -16.87 16.13
C LYS A 535 -31.33 -15.97 17.26
N ASP A 536 -30.47 -15.58 18.21
CA ASP A 536 -30.83 -14.68 19.31
C ASP A 536 -31.17 -13.26 18.86
N ARG A 537 -30.63 -12.81 17.72
CA ARG A 537 -30.91 -11.47 17.17
C ARG A 537 -32.30 -11.37 16.53
N LEU A 538 -32.84 -12.46 16.01
CA LEU A 538 -34.18 -12.52 15.43
C LEU A 538 -35.26 -12.44 16.51
N ILE A 539 -35.05 -13.07 17.66
CA ILE A 539 -36.00 -13.07 18.78
C ILE A 539 -36.18 -11.64 19.35
N THR A 540 -35.10 -10.88 19.41
CA THR A 540 -35.13 -9.51 19.96
C THR A 540 -35.98 -8.56 19.11
N GLN A 541 -36.07 -8.75 17.81
CA GLN A 541 -36.91 -7.94 16.91
C GLN A 541 -38.42 -8.24 17.10
N GLN A 542 -38.78 -9.50 17.30
CA GLN A 542 -40.18 -9.87 17.53
C GLN A 542 -40.76 -9.25 18.84
N VAL A 543 -39.91 -9.11 19.84
CA VAL A 543 -40.31 -8.49 21.14
C VAL A 543 -40.43 -6.98 21.04
N THR A 544 -39.72 -6.32 20.14
CA THR A 544 -39.75 -4.86 19.98
C THR A 544 -40.97 -4.37 19.15
N VAL A 545 -41.58 -5.26 18.37
CA VAL A 545 -42.75 -4.94 17.51
C VAL A 545 -44.10 -5.15 18.23
N LEU A 546 -44.14 -5.75 19.44
CA LEU A 546 -45.35 -6.17 20.12
C LEU A 546 -46.01 -5.19 21.14
N PRO A 547 -45.58 -3.94 21.45
CA PRO A 547 -46.33 -3.10 22.37
C PRO A 547 -47.04 -1.90 21.76
N ILE A 548 -47.43 -1.86 20.48
CA ILE A 548 -48.17 -0.69 19.92
C ILE A 548 -49.64 -0.98 19.58
N LEU A 549 -50.12 -2.19 19.80
CA LEU A 549 -51.54 -2.53 19.46
C LEU A 549 -52.47 -2.75 20.64
N ALA A 550 -52.16 -2.26 21.85
CA ALA A 550 -53.06 -2.41 23.01
C ALA A 550 -53.25 -1.10 23.77
N THR A 551 -53.71 -0.04 23.14
CA THR A 551 -54.43 1.06 23.84
C THR A 551 -55.21 1.93 22.84
N THR A 552 -56.36 1.45 22.33
CA THR A 552 -57.50 2.31 21.97
C THR A 552 -58.76 1.48 22.02
N SER A 553 -59.33 1.38 23.23
CA SER A 553 -60.76 1.16 23.45
C SER A 553 -61.07 1.61 24.87
N HIS A 554 -61.39 2.88 25.01
CA HIS A 554 -62.54 3.37 25.83
C HIS A 554 -62.68 4.88 25.63
#